data_f74db6b9c3417e4f7557053614c56945
#
_entry.id   f74db6b9c3417e4f7557053614c56945
#
_cell.length_a   1.000
_cell.length_b   1.000
_cell.length_c   1.000
_cell.angle_alpha   90.00
_cell.angle_beta   90.00
_cell.angle_gamma   90.00
#
_symmetry.space_group_name_H-M   'P 1'
#
loop_
_entity.id
_entity.type
_entity.pdbx_description
1 polymer ?
#
loop_
_entity_poly.entity_id
_entity_poly.type
_entity_poly.pdbx_seq_one_letter_code
_entity_poly.pdbx_strand_id
1 'polypeptide(L)'
;MTDSVRSAEPPAFILAIPPSDPQAEQELAWVGDAVLALWARERILRELGRLDAQAFLRLTANEHLAGIGRPTRVEAEIGVVYRRDGLVAAFAYIEARLMPVFLRQAAKRQRQRR
;
A
#
# COMPACT_ATOMS: atom_id res chain seq x y z
N MET A 1 -10.23 -29.98 -3.85
CA MET A 1 -9.87 -29.41 -3.92
C MET A 1 -9.42 -28.62 -4.53
N THR A 2 -9.17 -28.56 -4.78
CA THR A 2 -8.79 -27.83 -5.40
C THR A 2 -8.24 -26.61 -5.05
N ASP A 3 -7.90 -26.44 -4.01
CA ASP A 3 -7.39 -25.31 -3.54
C ASP A 3 -6.11 -24.89 -4.00
N SER A 4 -5.29 -25.78 -4.35
CA SER A 4 -3.99 -25.43 -4.86
C SER A 4 -4.09 -24.58 -6.07
N VAL A 5 -5.20 -24.63 -6.72
CA VAL A 5 -5.36 -23.84 -7.87
C VAL A 5 -5.37 -22.38 -7.55
N ARG A 6 -5.62 -22.08 -6.36
CA ARG A 6 -5.69 -20.71 -6.00
C ARG A 6 -4.43 -19.98 -6.13
N SER A 7 -3.33 -20.64 -6.11
CA SER A 7 -2.06 -19.97 -6.27
C SER A 7 -1.96 -19.30 -7.63
N ALA A 8 -2.82 -19.69 -8.55
CA ALA A 8 -2.79 -19.10 -9.88
C ALA A 8 -3.75 -17.93 -10.01
N GLU A 9 -4.35 -17.52 -8.93
CA GLU A 9 -5.29 -16.43 -9.00
C GLU A 9 -4.61 -15.15 -9.41
N PRO A 10 -5.34 -14.25 -10.05
CA PRO A 10 -4.76 -12.96 -10.44
C PRO A 10 -4.37 -12.17 -9.21
N PRO A 11 -3.45 -11.25 -9.36
CA PRO A 11 -3.06 -10.40 -8.25
C PRO A 11 -4.27 -9.71 -7.62
N ALA A 12 -4.25 -9.59 -6.32
CA ALA A 12 -5.35 -9.02 -5.58
C ALA A 12 -5.70 -7.62 -6.04
N PHE A 13 -4.72 -6.83 -6.50
CA PHE A 13 -5.00 -5.46 -6.87
C PHE A 13 -5.95 -5.36 -8.07
N ILE A 14 -6.06 -6.39 -8.88
CA ILE A 14 -6.99 -6.37 -9.99
C ILE A 14 -8.43 -6.38 -9.49
N LEU A 15 -8.62 -6.95 -8.29
CA LEU A 15 -9.96 -7.10 -7.72
C LEU A 15 -10.25 -6.11 -6.61
N ALA A 16 -9.32 -5.19 -6.33
CA ALA A 16 -9.46 -4.28 -5.21
C ALA A 16 -10.18 -3.02 -5.65
N ILE A 17 -11.50 -3.12 -5.81
CA ILE A 17 -12.32 -2.00 -6.25
C ILE A 17 -13.14 -1.52 -5.06
N PRO A 18 -12.80 -0.35 -4.50
CA PRO A 18 -13.58 0.17 -3.38
C PRO A 18 -14.98 0.57 -3.82
N PRO A 19 -15.93 0.60 -2.89
CA PRO A 19 -17.28 1.03 -3.22
C PRO A 19 -17.29 2.50 -3.64
N SER A 20 -18.30 2.89 -4.40
CA SER A 20 -18.45 4.27 -4.82
C SER A 20 -19.07 5.14 -3.74
N ASP A 21 -19.70 4.56 -2.73
CA ASP A 21 -20.29 5.32 -1.64
C ASP A 21 -19.18 6.00 -0.84
N PRO A 22 -19.20 7.35 -0.72
CA PRO A 22 -18.10 8.06 -0.08
C PRO A 22 -17.83 7.65 1.37
N GLN A 23 -18.87 7.37 2.13
CA GLN A 23 -18.69 6.99 3.52
C GLN A 23 -18.03 5.62 3.61
N ALA A 24 -18.48 4.66 2.80
CA ALA A 24 -17.89 3.33 2.80
C ALA A 24 -16.45 3.38 2.34
N GLU A 25 -16.16 4.23 1.35
CA GLU A 25 -14.79 4.41 0.89
C GLU A 25 -13.90 4.96 1.99
N GLN A 26 -14.39 5.96 2.73
CA GLN A 26 -13.62 6.55 3.82
C GLN A 26 -13.35 5.55 4.94
N GLU A 27 -14.32 4.71 5.26
CA GLU A 27 -14.13 3.71 6.29
C GLU A 27 -13.08 2.69 5.89
N LEU A 28 -13.10 2.27 4.63
CA LEU A 28 -12.09 1.36 4.13
C LEU A 28 -10.73 2.03 4.06
N ALA A 29 -10.68 3.30 3.70
CA ALA A 29 -9.43 4.05 3.69
C ALA A 29 -8.85 4.18 5.09
N TRP A 30 -9.69 4.35 6.09
CA TRP A 30 -9.25 4.44 7.48
C TRP A 30 -8.55 3.14 7.89
N VAL A 31 -9.14 2.01 7.53
CA VAL A 31 -8.51 0.71 7.78
C VAL A 31 -7.23 0.56 6.95
N GLY A 32 -7.29 0.92 5.67
CA GLY A 32 -6.14 0.81 4.79
C GLY A 32 -4.97 1.68 5.24
N ASP A 33 -5.26 2.85 5.80
CA ASP A 33 -4.22 3.72 6.32
C ASP A 33 -3.45 3.03 7.46
N ALA A 34 -4.17 2.33 8.33
CA ALA A 34 -3.53 1.61 9.43
C ALA A 34 -2.67 0.45 8.91
N VAL A 35 -3.14 -0.24 7.89
CA VAL A 35 -2.39 -1.34 7.27
C VAL A 35 -1.14 -0.80 6.61
N LEU A 36 -1.25 0.29 5.88
CA LEU A 36 -0.10 0.93 5.24
C LEU A 36 0.92 1.37 6.29
N ALA A 37 0.45 1.95 7.38
CA ALA A 37 1.34 2.38 8.46
C ALA A 37 2.09 1.20 9.07
N LEU A 38 1.40 0.09 9.27
CA LEU A 38 2.05 -1.11 9.82
C LEU A 38 3.08 -1.65 8.83
N TRP A 39 2.71 -1.73 7.54
CA TRP A 39 3.63 -2.18 6.51
C TRP A 39 4.91 -1.34 6.50
N ALA A 40 4.76 -0.01 6.56
CA ALA A 40 5.91 0.88 6.53
C ALA A 40 6.82 0.66 7.73
N ARG A 41 6.23 0.51 8.92
CA ARG A 41 7.02 0.29 10.13
C ARG A 41 7.77 -1.04 10.08
N GLU A 42 7.10 -2.09 9.65
CA GLU A 42 7.75 -3.39 9.56
C GLU A 42 8.90 -3.37 8.56
N ARG A 43 8.67 -2.71 7.43
CA ARG A 43 9.71 -2.61 6.40
C ARG A 43 10.92 -1.84 6.92
N ILE A 44 10.68 -0.72 7.60
CA ILE A 44 11.77 0.09 8.14
C ILE A 44 12.59 -0.69 9.16
N LEU A 45 11.91 -1.37 10.08
CA LEU A 45 12.62 -2.15 11.09
C LEU A 45 13.42 -3.27 10.46
N ARG A 46 12.89 -3.89 9.42
CA ARG A 46 13.57 -4.98 8.75
C ARG A 46 14.78 -4.50 7.96
N GLU A 47 14.64 -3.36 7.28
CA GLU A 47 15.70 -2.89 6.39
C GLU A 47 16.75 -2.04 7.09
N LEU A 48 16.33 -1.20 8.02
CA LEU A 48 17.26 -0.32 8.71
C LEU A 48 17.69 -0.84 10.08
N GLY A 49 16.95 -1.80 10.61
CA GLY A 49 17.23 -2.36 11.92
C GLY A 49 16.93 -1.42 13.07
N ARG A 50 16.22 -0.32 12.80
CA ARG A 50 15.89 0.66 13.82
C ARG A 50 14.72 1.51 13.38
N LEU A 51 14.10 2.14 14.35
CA LEU A 51 13.04 3.11 14.11
C LEU A 51 13.59 4.31 13.33
N ASP A 52 12.84 4.79 12.35
CA ASP A 52 13.22 5.96 11.58
C ASP A 52 11.95 6.69 11.15
N ALA A 53 11.64 7.77 11.86
CA ALA A 53 10.42 8.52 11.64
C ALA A 53 10.40 9.21 10.28
N GLN A 54 11.56 9.67 9.81
CA GLN A 54 11.61 10.31 8.50
C GLN A 54 11.32 9.33 7.38
N ALA A 55 11.88 8.13 7.48
CA ALA A 55 11.61 7.08 6.50
C ALA A 55 10.12 6.72 6.51
N PHE A 56 9.51 6.68 7.70
CA PHE A 56 8.10 6.39 7.81
C PHE A 56 7.25 7.44 7.09
N LEU A 57 7.57 8.71 7.30
CA LEU A 57 6.83 9.79 6.65
C LEU A 57 6.96 9.70 5.13
N ARG A 58 8.14 9.37 4.63
CA ARG A 58 8.33 9.23 3.19
C ARG A 58 7.51 8.10 2.59
N LEU A 59 7.40 6.98 3.31
CA LEU A 59 6.66 5.82 2.78
C LEU A 59 5.14 6.00 2.86
N THR A 60 4.67 6.89 3.73
CA THR A 60 3.23 7.02 3.94
C THR A 60 2.67 8.37 3.48
N ALA A 61 3.49 9.20 2.86
CA ALA A 61 3.05 10.53 2.46
C ALA A 61 2.00 10.46 1.35
N ASN A 62 1.01 11.32 1.46
CA ASN A 62 -0.07 11.38 0.47
C ASN A 62 0.45 11.69 -0.93
N GLU A 63 1.55 12.42 -1.05
CA GLU A 63 2.10 12.76 -2.36
C GLU A 63 2.58 11.52 -3.11
N HIS A 64 2.99 10.45 -2.38
CA HIS A 64 3.35 9.21 -3.04
C HIS A 64 2.10 8.50 -3.53
N LEU A 65 1.06 8.48 -2.70
CA LEU A 65 -0.19 7.85 -3.07
C LEU A 65 -0.84 8.57 -4.24
N ALA A 66 -0.67 9.90 -4.30
CA ALA A 66 -1.22 10.69 -5.38
C ALA A 66 -0.63 10.32 -6.74
N GLY A 67 0.53 9.71 -6.76
CA GLY A 67 1.13 9.23 -8.01
C GLY A 67 0.42 8.02 -8.59
N ILE A 68 -0.48 7.40 -7.82
CA ILE A 68 -1.23 6.23 -8.24
C ILE A 68 -2.70 6.60 -8.48
N GLY A 69 -3.25 7.45 -7.63
CA GLY A 69 -4.64 7.87 -7.70
C GLY A 69 -4.93 8.79 -6.53
N ARG A 70 -6.21 9.03 -6.26
CA ARG A 70 -6.58 9.84 -5.09
C ARG A 70 -6.12 9.08 -3.84
N PRO A 71 -5.45 9.74 -2.89
CA PRO A 71 -4.93 9.04 -1.71
C PRO A 71 -5.99 8.23 -0.94
N THR A 72 -7.17 8.82 -0.73
CA THR A 72 -8.24 8.10 -0.05
C THR A 72 -8.63 6.83 -0.80
N ARG A 73 -8.69 6.90 -2.11
CA ARG A 73 -9.05 5.75 -2.93
C ARG A 73 -7.98 4.66 -2.83
N VAL A 74 -6.72 5.05 -2.87
CA VAL A 74 -5.61 4.09 -2.78
C VAL A 74 -5.64 3.41 -1.41
N GLU A 75 -5.85 4.17 -0.35
CA GLU A 75 -5.95 3.60 0.99
C GLU A 75 -7.15 2.68 1.10
N ALA A 76 -8.27 3.04 0.47
CA ALA A 76 -9.45 2.19 0.49
C ALA A 76 -9.20 0.87 -0.24
N GLU A 77 -8.42 0.90 -1.33
CA GLU A 77 -8.04 -0.34 -2.02
C GLU A 77 -7.28 -1.27 -1.06
N ILE A 78 -6.35 -0.71 -0.29
CA ILE A 78 -5.62 -1.50 0.70
C ILE A 78 -6.59 -2.10 1.72
N GLY A 79 -7.55 -1.30 2.16
CA GLY A 79 -8.56 -1.77 3.10
C GLY A 79 -9.40 -2.92 2.54
N VAL A 80 -9.77 -2.83 1.25
CA VAL A 80 -10.51 -3.89 0.59
C VAL A 80 -9.72 -5.20 0.60
N VAL A 81 -8.45 -5.13 0.21
CA VAL A 81 -7.61 -6.32 0.15
C VAL A 81 -7.45 -6.92 1.54
N TYR A 82 -7.20 -6.05 2.54
CA TYR A 82 -7.02 -6.52 3.90
C TYR A 82 -8.27 -7.26 4.40
N ARG A 83 -9.45 -6.67 4.21
CA ARG A 83 -10.68 -7.29 4.71
C ARG A 83 -11.04 -8.56 3.97
N ARG A 84 -10.76 -8.60 2.68
CA ARG A 84 -11.09 -9.76 1.88
C ARG A 84 -10.09 -10.88 2.03
N ASP A 85 -8.80 -10.55 2.03
CA ASP A 85 -7.75 -11.55 1.90
C ASP A 85 -6.73 -11.57 3.04
N GLY A 86 -6.80 -10.64 3.97
CA GLY A 86 -5.93 -10.64 5.14
C GLY A 86 -4.69 -9.79 5.01
N LEU A 87 -3.89 -9.77 6.07
CA LEU A 87 -2.76 -8.85 6.19
C LEU A 87 -1.64 -9.16 5.22
N VAL A 88 -1.32 -10.43 5.02
CA VAL A 88 -0.24 -10.81 4.11
C VAL A 88 -0.57 -10.37 2.70
N ALA A 89 -1.80 -10.59 2.27
CA ALA A 89 -2.24 -10.18 0.94
C ALA A 89 -2.21 -8.65 0.81
N ALA A 90 -2.60 -7.94 1.86
CA ALA A 90 -2.56 -6.49 1.84
C ALA A 90 -1.14 -5.97 1.71
N PHE A 91 -0.19 -6.58 2.42
CA PHE A 91 1.21 -6.20 2.31
C PHE A 91 1.73 -6.47 0.90
N ALA A 92 1.35 -7.60 0.31
CA ALA A 92 1.76 -7.90 -1.08
C ALA A 92 1.18 -6.89 -2.05
N TYR A 93 -0.05 -6.46 -1.83
CA TYR A 93 -0.69 -5.44 -2.64
C TYR A 93 0.07 -4.12 -2.57
N ILE A 94 0.46 -3.71 -1.34
CA ILE A 94 1.22 -2.49 -1.15
C ILE A 94 2.55 -2.59 -1.91
N GLU A 95 3.25 -3.71 -1.80
CA GLU A 95 4.52 -3.89 -2.51
C GLU A 95 4.33 -3.76 -4.01
N ALA A 96 3.28 -4.37 -4.55
CA ALA A 96 3.07 -4.35 -6.00
C ALA A 96 2.62 -2.99 -6.51
N ARG A 97 1.81 -2.28 -5.74
CA ARG A 97 1.21 -1.02 -6.21
C ARG A 97 2.06 0.20 -5.88
N LEU A 98 2.63 0.24 -4.68
CA LEU A 98 3.25 1.46 -4.20
C LEU A 98 4.77 1.49 -4.36
N MET A 99 5.43 0.35 -4.24
CA MET A 99 6.89 0.36 -4.34
C MET A 99 7.42 0.94 -5.65
N PRO A 100 6.82 0.64 -6.82
CA PRO A 100 7.32 1.27 -8.04
C PRO A 100 7.27 2.80 -7.99
N VAL A 101 6.25 3.36 -7.34
CA VAL A 101 6.14 4.81 -7.20
C VAL A 101 7.22 5.33 -6.25
N PHE A 102 7.41 4.66 -5.12
CA PHE A 102 8.45 5.05 -4.17
C PHE A 102 9.83 5.05 -4.82
N LEU A 103 10.11 4.03 -5.62
CA LEU A 103 11.42 3.93 -6.29
C LEU A 103 11.62 5.05 -7.31
N ARG A 104 10.59 5.39 -8.06
CA ARG A 104 10.66 6.50 -9.01
C ARG A 104 10.89 7.84 -8.29
N GLN A 105 10.21 8.04 -7.18
CA GLN A 105 10.37 9.26 -6.40
C GLN A 105 11.78 9.35 -5.83
N ALA A 106 12.31 8.25 -5.34
CA ALA A 106 13.68 8.22 -4.80
C ALA A 106 14.69 8.54 -5.90
N ALA A 107 14.52 7.97 -7.08
CA ALA A 107 15.42 8.24 -8.20
C ALA A 107 15.35 9.69 -8.63
N LYS A 108 14.15 10.28 -8.63
CA LYS A 108 13.98 11.68 -8.99
C LYS A 108 14.68 12.58 -7.99
N ARG A 109 14.53 12.31 -6.70
CA ARG A 109 15.22 13.10 -5.68
C ARG A 109 16.73 13.03 -5.85
N GLN A 110 17.23 11.84 -6.16
CA GLN A 110 18.65 11.66 -6.35
C GLN A 110 19.19 12.46 -7.51
N ARG A 111 18.45 12.50 -8.61
CA ARG A 111 18.84 13.31 -9.77
C ARG A 111 18.82 14.80 -9.43
N GLN A 112 17.89 15.24 -8.63
CA GLN A 112 17.77 16.64 -8.29
C GLN A 112 18.88 17.13 -7.36
N ARG A 113 19.54 16.20 -6.68
CA ARG A 113 20.64 16.57 -5.79
C ARG A 113 21.93 16.84 -6.53
N ARG A 114 22.02 16.48 -7.78
CA ARG A 114 23.24 16.68 -8.55
C ARG A 114 23.30 18.09 -9.17
#